data_25f8f84db1d410b79696bed9d87182d2
#
_entry.id   25f8f84db1d410b79696bed9d87182d2
#
_cell.length_a   1.000
_cell.length_b   1.000
_cell.length_c   1.000
_cell.angle_alpha   90.00
_cell.angle_beta   90.00
_cell.angle_gamma   90.00
#
_symmetry.space_group_name_H-M   'P 1'
#
loop_
_entity.id
_entity.type
_entity.pdbx_description
1 polymer ?
#
loop_
_entity_poly.entity_id
_entity_poly.type
_entity_poly.pdbx_seq_one_letter_code
_entity_poly.pdbx_strand_id
1 'polypeptide(L)'
;ACDPIAIKRVVDKNGKRLKVPSAHCHQAIPKGIAQTAAYALNQGVVQPGGEASTTQLDGGRKTFAKTGTNEQYYMTTAGFVPYQVASFVAVGNAESQKSFNGMTINGRTMAAWYGMYIATPAWKQFMNDYLKAANIPVDNDYGKPDPKYTAGGTLPGMPKNTVKTDQQKRDEDARKQAAQEQQEEAKKQKNTQDQYGTARRDDY
;
A
#
# COMPACT_ATOMS: atom_id res chain seq x y z
N ALA A 1 -0.05 19.29 12.50
CA ALA A 1 -0.02 20.14 11.30
C ALA A 1 0.42 21.55 11.69
N CYS A 2 0.99 22.28 10.75
CA CYS A 2 1.41 23.67 10.93
C CYS A 2 0.93 24.49 9.72
N ASP A 3 0.66 25.77 9.95
CA ASP A 3 0.39 26.70 8.86
C ASP A 3 1.65 26.86 8.00
N PRO A 4 1.55 26.87 6.67
CA PRO A 4 2.69 27.11 5.81
C PRO A 4 3.17 28.55 5.97
N ILE A 5 4.48 28.74 6.19
CA ILE A 5 5.11 30.04 6.25
C ILE A 5 6.25 30.13 5.24
N ALA A 6 6.26 31.19 4.44
CA ALA A 6 7.29 31.42 3.44
C ALA A 6 8.57 32.05 4.05
N ILE A 7 8.42 32.79 5.13
CA ILE A 7 9.52 33.55 5.76
C ILE A 7 9.73 33.05 7.19
N LYS A 8 10.87 32.42 7.44
CA LYS A 8 11.23 31.90 8.75
C LYS A 8 11.91 32.95 9.65
N ARG A 9 12.62 33.89 9.04
CA ARG A 9 13.41 34.90 9.77
C ARG A 9 13.65 36.14 8.92
N VAL A 10 13.46 37.30 9.52
CA VAL A 10 13.85 38.59 8.95
C VAL A 10 14.74 39.30 9.98
N VAL A 11 15.80 39.94 9.55
CA VAL A 11 16.68 40.78 10.38
C VAL A 11 16.82 42.12 9.67
N ASP A 12 16.88 43.20 10.46
CA ASP A 12 17.17 44.52 9.95
C ASP A 12 18.69 44.71 9.71
N LYS A 13 19.10 45.90 9.24
CA LYS A 13 20.49 46.25 8.96
C LYS A 13 21.39 46.19 10.19
N ASN A 14 20.81 46.23 11.38
CA ASN A 14 21.54 46.20 12.66
C ASN A 14 21.57 44.78 13.27
N GLY A 15 21.06 43.76 12.55
CA GLY A 15 21.00 42.40 13.03
C GLY A 15 19.82 42.11 13.96
N LYS A 16 18.92 43.06 14.21
CA LYS A 16 17.73 42.86 15.04
C LYS A 16 16.68 42.01 14.32
N ARG A 17 16.17 41.00 15.02
CA ARG A 17 15.06 40.16 14.48
C ARG A 17 13.77 40.95 14.44
N LEU A 18 13.10 40.92 13.28
CA LEU A 18 11.77 41.45 13.07
C LEU A 18 10.72 40.32 13.25
N LYS A 19 9.50 40.74 13.60
CA LYS A 19 8.37 39.79 13.76
C LYS A 19 8.00 39.21 12.40
N VAL A 20 7.86 37.91 12.32
CA VAL A 20 7.38 37.16 11.16
C VAL A 20 6.14 36.35 11.54
N PRO A 21 5.30 35.90 10.58
CA PRO A 21 4.16 35.05 10.86
C PRO A 21 4.58 33.79 11.62
N SER A 22 3.73 33.31 12.52
CA SER A 22 3.91 32.06 13.26
C SER A 22 3.25 30.90 12.51
N ALA A 23 3.85 29.75 12.53
CA ALA A 23 3.34 28.53 11.88
C ALA A 23 2.24 27.82 12.68
N HIS A 24 1.71 28.34 13.76
CA HIS A 24 0.62 27.81 14.63
C HIS A 24 0.45 26.29 14.56
N CYS A 25 1.50 25.57 14.96
CA CYS A 25 1.51 24.12 14.90
C CYS A 25 0.55 23.49 15.93
N HIS A 26 -0.19 22.46 15.53
CA HIS A 26 -1.08 21.69 16.39
C HIS A 26 -1.01 20.19 16.08
N GLN A 27 -1.39 19.36 17.05
CA GLN A 27 -1.48 17.92 16.86
C GLN A 27 -2.72 17.57 16.05
N ALA A 28 -2.57 17.28 14.74
CA ALA A 28 -3.68 17.00 13.84
C ALA A 28 -4.13 15.54 13.87
N ILE A 29 -3.21 14.60 14.11
CA ILE A 29 -3.46 13.16 14.08
C ILE A 29 -3.03 12.55 15.42
N PRO A 30 -3.88 11.80 16.13
CA PRO A 30 -3.49 11.10 17.36
C PRO A 30 -2.28 10.18 17.12
N LYS A 31 -1.37 10.13 18.11
CA LYS A 31 -0.10 9.38 18.02
C LYS A 31 -0.32 7.90 17.66
N GLY A 32 -1.31 7.22 18.28
CA GLY A 32 -1.60 5.81 18.02
C GLY A 32 -2.01 5.55 16.57
N ILE A 33 -2.81 6.45 15.97
CA ILE A 33 -3.20 6.35 14.56
C ILE A 33 -1.97 6.52 13.66
N ALA A 34 -1.15 7.54 13.91
CA ALA A 34 0.05 7.78 13.10
C ALA A 34 1.04 6.61 13.17
N GLN A 35 1.26 6.04 14.36
CA GLN A 35 2.14 4.88 14.55
C GLN A 35 1.60 3.62 13.87
N THR A 36 0.26 3.41 13.91
CA THR A 36 -0.36 2.27 13.23
C THR A 36 -0.27 2.41 11.70
N ALA A 37 -0.49 3.61 11.17
CA ALA A 37 -0.30 3.88 9.74
C ALA A 37 1.18 3.67 9.32
N ALA A 38 2.13 4.15 10.12
CA ALA A 38 3.54 3.89 9.88
C ALA A 38 3.85 2.38 9.88
N TYR A 39 3.33 1.63 10.85
CA TYR A 39 3.48 0.18 10.88
C TYR A 39 2.98 -0.48 9.59
N ALA A 40 1.78 -0.12 9.13
CA ALA A 40 1.23 -0.66 7.88
C ALA A 40 2.11 -0.35 6.66
N LEU A 41 2.63 0.87 6.56
CA LEU A 41 3.56 1.25 5.49
C LEU A 41 4.87 0.45 5.56
N ASN A 42 5.43 0.23 6.75
CA ASN A 42 6.62 -0.59 6.91
C ASN A 42 6.37 -2.05 6.54
N GLN A 43 5.20 -2.62 6.83
CA GLN A 43 4.85 -3.97 6.40
C GLN A 43 4.87 -4.12 4.87
N GLY A 44 4.39 -3.13 4.13
CA GLY A 44 4.49 -3.10 2.66
C GLY A 44 5.94 -3.10 2.13
N VAL A 45 6.91 -2.64 2.93
CA VAL A 45 8.34 -2.62 2.58
C VAL A 45 9.02 -3.95 2.94
N VAL A 46 8.80 -4.46 4.15
CA VAL A 46 9.58 -5.57 4.70
C VAL A 46 9.00 -6.96 4.41
N GLN A 47 7.70 -7.06 4.11
CA GLN A 47 7.06 -8.34 3.82
C GLN A 47 7.48 -8.88 2.44
N PRO A 48 7.74 -10.19 2.31
CA PRO A 48 7.98 -10.81 1.00
C PRO A 48 6.81 -10.56 0.05
N GLY A 49 7.13 -10.06 -1.15
CA GLY A 49 6.11 -9.71 -2.16
C GLY A 49 5.41 -8.37 -1.94
N GLY A 50 5.80 -7.60 -0.93
CA GLY A 50 5.30 -6.25 -0.73
C GLY A 50 5.65 -5.34 -1.92
N GLU A 51 4.69 -4.58 -2.43
CA GLU A 51 4.89 -3.68 -3.58
C GLU A 51 5.96 -2.61 -3.34
N ALA A 52 6.16 -2.22 -2.08
CA ALA A 52 7.17 -1.25 -1.69
C ALA A 52 8.50 -1.87 -1.23
N SER A 53 8.71 -3.18 -1.39
CA SER A 53 9.93 -3.86 -0.92
C SER A 53 11.21 -3.29 -1.51
N THR A 54 11.16 -2.78 -2.74
CA THR A 54 12.29 -2.14 -3.42
C THR A 54 12.64 -0.75 -2.87
N THR A 55 11.80 -0.16 -2.00
CA THR A 55 12.09 1.11 -1.33
C THR A 55 13.01 0.96 -0.13
N GLN A 56 13.26 -0.26 0.37
CA GLN A 56 14.08 -0.47 1.56
C GLN A 56 15.41 0.29 1.45
N LEU A 57 15.63 1.23 2.38
CA LEU A 57 16.84 2.06 2.42
C LEU A 57 18.03 1.27 2.96
N ASP A 58 19.22 1.74 2.62
CA ASP A 58 20.48 1.13 3.04
C ASP A 58 20.76 1.40 4.54
N GLY A 59 21.71 0.63 5.09
CA GLY A 59 22.15 0.80 6.48
C GLY A 59 21.16 0.30 7.54
N GLY A 60 20.23 -0.57 7.19
CA GLY A 60 19.27 -1.14 8.15
C GLY A 60 18.21 -0.15 8.66
N ARG A 61 18.00 0.96 7.94
CA ARG A 61 16.99 1.96 8.30
C ARG A 61 15.60 1.41 8.11
N LYS A 62 14.73 1.55 9.11
CA LYS A 62 13.30 1.33 8.92
C LYS A 62 12.75 2.32 7.90
N THR A 63 12.17 1.79 6.87
CA THR A 63 11.63 2.54 5.73
C THR A 63 10.11 2.41 5.70
N PHE A 64 9.44 3.51 5.51
CA PHE A 64 8.00 3.62 5.43
C PHE A 64 7.66 4.20 4.07
N ALA A 65 7.06 3.41 3.19
CA ALA A 65 6.84 3.85 1.84
C ALA A 65 5.57 3.26 1.21
N LYS A 66 5.07 3.97 0.21
CA LYS A 66 4.00 3.51 -0.69
C LYS A 66 4.31 3.95 -2.10
N THR A 67 4.23 3.00 -3.02
CA THR A 67 4.32 3.23 -4.46
C THR A 67 2.96 3.62 -5.01
N GLY A 68 2.95 4.35 -6.11
CA GLY A 68 1.74 4.70 -6.85
C GLY A 68 1.95 4.57 -8.34
N THR A 69 0.88 4.19 -9.03
CA THR A 69 0.82 4.11 -10.49
C THR A 69 -0.55 4.62 -10.91
N ASN A 70 -0.58 5.69 -11.68
CA ASN A 70 -1.81 6.24 -12.24
C ASN A 70 -1.81 6.00 -13.75
N GLU A 71 -2.55 4.99 -14.19
CA GLU A 71 -2.76 4.59 -15.59
C GLU A 71 -1.47 4.55 -16.43
N GLN A 72 -0.35 4.19 -15.80
CA GLN A 72 0.99 4.08 -16.36
C GLN A 72 1.57 5.36 -17.01
N TYR A 73 1.03 6.52 -16.74
CA TYR A 73 1.61 7.80 -17.16
C TYR A 73 2.08 8.68 -15.99
N TYR A 74 1.70 8.36 -14.76
CA TYR A 74 2.28 8.92 -13.55
C TYR A 74 2.71 7.82 -12.58
N MET A 75 3.98 7.82 -12.26
CA MET A 75 4.61 6.88 -11.34
C MET A 75 5.06 7.64 -10.10
N THR A 76 4.70 7.17 -8.94
CA THR A 76 5.03 7.88 -7.71
C THR A 76 5.60 6.95 -6.65
N THR A 77 6.38 7.52 -5.75
CA THR A 77 6.79 6.88 -4.49
C THR A 77 6.84 7.96 -3.41
N ALA A 78 6.10 7.73 -2.35
CA ALA A 78 6.13 8.53 -1.14
C ALA A 78 6.72 7.69 -0.01
N GLY A 79 7.54 8.29 0.83
CA GLY A 79 8.09 7.57 1.99
C GLY A 79 8.86 8.47 2.94
N PHE A 80 9.22 7.89 4.08
CA PHE A 80 9.93 8.60 5.13
C PHE A 80 10.78 7.64 5.99
N VAL A 81 11.70 8.22 6.75
CA VAL A 81 12.33 7.59 7.91
C VAL A 81 11.81 8.26 9.19
N PRO A 82 11.71 7.53 10.31
CA PRO A 82 11.05 8.06 11.51
C PRO A 82 11.64 9.39 11.96
N TYR A 83 10.78 10.40 12.19
CA TYR A 83 11.07 11.72 12.74
C TYR A 83 12.19 12.53 12.07
N GLN A 84 12.69 12.09 10.92
CA GLN A 84 13.87 12.66 10.27
C GLN A 84 13.54 13.34 8.95
N VAL A 85 13.14 12.59 7.95
CA VAL A 85 12.85 13.11 6.61
C VAL A 85 11.74 12.34 5.92
N ALA A 86 10.91 13.05 5.19
CA ALA A 86 9.93 12.51 4.27
C ALA A 86 10.18 13.09 2.87
N SER A 87 9.98 12.28 1.85
CA SER A 87 10.07 12.74 0.47
C SER A 87 9.03 12.08 -0.43
N PHE A 88 8.77 12.73 -1.53
CA PHE A 88 7.87 12.27 -2.58
C PHE A 88 8.56 12.45 -3.93
N VAL A 89 8.54 11.41 -4.74
CA VAL A 89 9.01 11.45 -6.13
C VAL A 89 7.84 11.13 -7.05
N ALA A 90 7.66 11.98 -8.05
CA ALA A 90 6.73 11.74 -9.13
C ALA A 90 7.49 11.77 -10.46
N VAL A 91 7.23 10.80 -11.31
CA VAL A 91 7.77 10.71 -12.66
C VAL A 91 6.59 10.60 -13.61
N GLY A 92 6.53 11.49 -14.57
CA GLY A 92 5.45 11.55 -15.54
C GLY A 92 5.70 12.63 -16.58
N ASN A 93 4.86 12.67 -17.59
CA ASN A 93 4.88 13.77 -18.55
C ASN A 93 3.89 14.85 -18.07
N ALA A 94 4.41 16.02 -17.72
CA ALA A 94 3.58 17.13 -17.23
C ALA A 94 2.62 17.69 -18.29
N GLU A 95 2.95 17.51 -19.57
CA GLU A 95 2.20 18.11 -20.69
C GLU A 95 1.28 17.12 -21.41
N SER A 96 1.38 15.83 -21.10
CA SER A 96 0.55 14.80 -21.74
C SER A 96 0.35 13.58 -20.85
N GLN A 97 -0.77 12.90 -21.06
CA GLN A 97 -1.08 11.61 -20.43
C GLN A 97 -0.51 10.43 -21.26
N LYS A 98 0.70 10.59 -21.79
CA LYS A 98 1.35 9.52 -22.56
C LYS A 98 1.81 8.41 -21.62
N SER A 99 1.30 7.21 -21.84
CA SER A 99 1.68 6.01 -21.07
C SER A 99 3.15 5.64 -21.31
N PHE A 100 3.78 5.13 -20.27
CA PHE A 100 5.12 4.51 -20.35
C PHE A 100 5.08 3.07 -20.88
N ASN A 101 3.90 2.47 -21.05
CA ASN A 101 3.76 1.10 -21.52
C ASN A 101 4.45 0.90 -22.88
N GLY A 102 5.20 -0.18 -23.01
CA GLY A 102 5.96 -0.49 -24.22
C GLY A 102 7.21 0.39 -24.44
N MET A 103 7.46 1.39 -23.60
CA MET A 103 8.66 2.23 -23.72
C MET A 103 9.89 1.51 -23.19
N THR A 104 11.03 1.84 -23.79
CA THR A 104 12.35 1.41 -23.28
C THR A 104 12.89 2.47 -22.34
N ILE A 105 13.07 2.13 -21.06
CA ILE A 105 13.63 3.00 -20.03
C ILE A 105 14.85 2.31 -19.43
N ASN A 106 16.01 2.99 -19.43
CA ASN A 106 17.29 2.45 -18.96
C ASN A 106 17.61 1.08 -19.57
N GLY A 107 17.38 0.91 -20.89
CA GLY A 107 17.66 -0.31 -21.63
C GLY A 107 16.67 -1.46 -21.40
N ARG A 108 15.63 -1.27 -20.62
CA ARG A 108 14.60 -2.28 -20.36
C ARG A 108 13.26 -1.87 -20.98
N THR A 109 12.66 -2.76 -21.75
CA THR A 109 11.31 -2.58 -22.33
C THR A 109 10.31 -3.42 -21.52
N MET A 110 9.21 -2.82 -21.09
CA MET A 110 8.14 -3.51 -20.35
C MET A 110 6.79 -3.22 -20.97
N ALA A 111 5.92 -4.23 -21.02
CA ALA A 111 4.54 -4.07 -21.46
C ALA A 111 3.75 -3.12 -20.54
N ALA A 112 4.03 -3.15 -19.24
CA ALA A 112 3.48 -2.23 -18.26
C ALA A 112 4.56 -1.77 -17.28
N TRP A 113 4.61 -0.46 -17.05
CA TRP A 113 5.50 0.15 -16.08
C TRP A 113 4.73 0.49 -14.81
N TYR A 114 5.36 0.32 -13.65
CA TYR A 114 4.81 0.61 -12.33
C TYR A 114 5.76 1.49 -11.52
N GLY A 115 5.23 2.19 -10.52
CA GLY A 115 5.98 3.09 -9.66
C GLY A 115 7.22 2.44 -9.05
N MET A 116 7.14 1.16 -8.71
CA MET A 116 8.26 0.38 -8.16
C MET A 116 9.47 0.28 -9.11
N TYR A 117 9.28 0.43 -10.42
CA TYR A 117 10.37 0.32 -11.41
C TYR A 117 10.96 1.65 -11.86
N ILE A 118 10.21 2.76 -11.69
CA ILE A 118 10.62 4.08 -12.16
C ILE A 118 10.82 5.05 -11.00
N ALA A 119 9.74 5.35 -10.24
CA ALA A 119 9.79 6.34 -9.18
C ALA A 119 10.55 5.84 -7.94
N THR A 120 10.44 4.55 -7.63
CA THR A 120 11.10 3.97 -6.46
C THR A 120 12.64 4.00 -6.53
N PRO A 121 13.30 3.63 -7.63
CA PRO A 121 14.77 3.76 -7.70
C PRO A 121 15.24 5.20 -7.50
N ALA A 122 14.57 6.17 -8.10
CA ALA A 122 14.90 7.59 -7.93
C ALA A 122 14.67 8.06 -6.49
N TRP A 123 13.56 7.65 -5.87
CA TRP A 123 13.26 7.95 -4.48
C TRP A 123 14.29 7.35 -3.52
N LYS A 124 14.64 6.07 -3.71
CA LYS A 124 15.63 5.38 -2.88
C LYS A 124 17.01 6.01 -3.00
N GLN A 125 17.44 6.33 -4.21
CA GLN A 125 18.71 7.00 -4.46
C GLN A 125 18.76 8.35 -3.76
N PHE A 126 17.76 9.20 -3.98
CA PHE A 126 17.65 10.50 -3.32
C PHE A 126 17.70 10.39 -1.79
N MET A 127 16.92 9.49 -1.21
CA MET A 127 16.87 9.33 0.24
C MET A 127 18.20 8.84 0.81
N ASN A 128 18.85 7.87 0.21
CA ASN A 128 20.16 7.38 0.67
C ASN A 128 21.22 8.47 0.59
N ASP A 129 21.28 9.20 -0.52
CA ASP A 129 22.25 10.26 -0.74
C ASP A 129 22.04 11.43 0.24
N TYR A 130 20.78 11.83 0.42
CA TYR A 130 20.43 12.90 1.34
C TYR A 130 20.76 12.53 2.80
N LEU A 131 20.36 11.34 3.26
CA LEU A 131 20.61 10.87 4.62
C LEU A 131 22.11 10.79 4.91
N LYS A 132 22.90 10.37 3.93
CA LYS A 132 24.36 10.33 4.02
C LYS A 132 24.97 11.73 4.04
N ALA A 133 24.60 12.58 3.10
CA ALA A 133 25.16 13.94 2.99
C ALA A 133 24.82 14.82 4.20
N ALA A 134 23.63 14.66 4.76
CA ALA A 134 23.20 15.38 5.95
C ALA A 134 23.68 14.74 7.27
N ASN A 135 24.48 13.66 7.23
CA ASN A 135 24.96 12.90 8.40
C ASN A 135 23.83 12.52 9.36
N ILE A 136 22.65 12.13 8.83
CA ILE A 136 21.51 11.76 9.67
C ILE A 136 21.73 10.35 10.22
N PRO A 137 21.77 10.17 11.56
CA PRO A 137 21.99 8.86 12.16
C PRO A 137 20.83 7.90 11.89
N VAL A 138 21.08 6.60 12.00
CA VAL A 138 20.02 5.60 11.96
C VAL A 138 19.21 5.69 13.26
N ASP A 139 17.94 6.02 13.14
CA ASP A 139 16.95 5.94 14.22
C ASP A 139 15.76 5.14 13.70
N ASN A 140 15.51 4.00 14.32
CA ASN A 140 14.47 3.07 13.95
C ASN A 140 13.29 3.07 14.94
N ASP A 141 13.32 3.93 15.95
CA ASP A 141 12.22 4.06 16.89
C ASP A 141 11.10 4.93 16.31
N TYR A 142 9.99 4.33 16.01
CA TYR A 142 8.76 5.03 15.60
C TYR A 142 7.59 4.70 16.55
N GLY A 143 7.91 3.99 17.66
CA GLY A 143 6.93 3.46 18.60
C GLY A 143 6.26 2.18 18.13
N LYS A 144 5.15 1.85 18.76
CA LYS A 144 4.38 0.62 18.48
C LYS A 144 3.04 0.99 17.87
N PRO A 145 2.49 0.14 16.98
CA PRO A 145 1.12 0.32 16.51
C PRO A 145 0.15 0.19 17.69
N ASP A 146 -0.94 0.94 17.66
CA ASP A 146 -1.97 0.88 18.67
C ASP A 146 -2.83 -0.39 18.45
N PRO A 147 -2.92 -1.29 19.45
CA PRO A 147 -3.70 -2.53 19.33
C PRO A 147 -5.16 -2.32 18.92
N LYS A 148 -5.74 -1.17 19.29
CA LYS A 148 -7.10 -0.79 18.90
C LYS A 148 -7.28 -0.75 17.39
N TYR A 149 -6.24 -0.40 16.63
CA TYR A 149 -6.29 -0.27 15.17
C TYR A 149 -5.65 -1.44 14.43
N THR A 150 -5.00 -2.38 15.12
CA THR A 150 -4.38 -3.58 14.53
C THR A 150 -5.22 -4.84 14.70
N ALA A 151 -6.20 -4.85 15.61
CA ALA A 151 -6.98 -6.03 15.97
C ALA A 151 -8.08 -6.42 14.96
N GLY A 152 -8.08 -5.90 13.74
CA GLY A 152 -9.08 -6.24 12.72
C GLY A 152 -10.50 -5.76 13.05
N GLY A 153 -10.62 -4.78 13.94
CA GLY A 153 -11.92 -4.18 14.28
C GLY A 153 -12.48 -3.35 13.13
N THR A 154 -13.80 -3.36 12.98
CA THR A 154 -14.51 -2.50 12.04
C THR A 154 -14.43 -1.05 12.54
N LEU A 155 -13.93 -0.13 11.72
CA LEU A 155 -14.06 1.29 12.02
C LEU A 155 -15.54 1.68 12.03
N PRO A 156 -15.98 2.55 12.95
CA PRO A 156 -17.36 3.04 12.94
C PRO A 156 -17.72 3.62 11.56
N GLY A 157 -18.79 3.12 10.95
CA GLY A 157 -19.25 3.55 9.63
C GLY A 157 -18.65 2.84 8.44
N MET A 158 -17.67 1.95 8.62
CA MET A 158 -17.23 1.07 7.54
C MET A 158 -18.07 -0.23 7.54
N PRO A 159 -18.46 -0.74 6.36
CA PRO A 159 -19.02 -2.08 6.27
C PRO A 159 -18.00 -3.06 6.87
N LYS A 160 -18.48 -4.07 7.59
CA LYS A 160 -17.61 -5.13 8.12
C LYS A 160 -16.79 -5.66 6.97
N ASN A 161 -15.48 -5.43 7.02
CA ASN A 161 -14.60 -5.92 5.97
C ASN A 161 -14.52 -7.46 6.11
N THR A 162 -15.33 -8.14 5.34
CA THR A 162 -15.35 -9.59 5.23
C THR A 162 -14.26 -10.08 4.27
N VAL A 163 -13.05 -9.52 4.36
CA VAL A 163 -11.91 -10.13 3.67
C VAL A 163 -11.68 -11.48 4.34
N LYS A 164 -12.24 -12.50 3.72
CA LYS A 164 -12.04 -13.89 4.13
C LYS A 164 -10.55 -14.19 4.06
N THR A 165 -10.01 -14.83 5.08
CA THR A 165 -8.64 -15.36 5.03
C THR A 165 -8.53 -16.36 3.89
N ASP A 166 -7.33 -16.60 3.38
CA ASP A 166 -7.13 -17.60 2.32
C ASP A 166 -7.58 -19.01 2.76
N GLN A 167 -7.53 -19.30 4.05
CA GLN A 167 -8.11 -20.53 4.60
C GLN A 167 -9.64 -20.53 4.51
N GLN A 168 -10.30 -19.43 4.89
CA GLN A 168 -11.76 -19.31 4.78
C GLN A 168 -12.26 -19.37 3.34
N LYS A 169 -11.48 -18.85 2.38
CA LYS A 169 -11.79 -18.99 0.94
C LYS A 169 -11.69 -20.44 0.49
N ARG A 170 -10.60 -21.14 0.85
CA ARG A 170 -10.43 -22.58 0.54
C ARG A 170 -11.55 -23.43 1.13
N ASP A 171 -11.91 -23.17 2.39
CA ASP A 171 -13.00 -23.92 3.06
C ASP A 171 -14.36 -23.66 2.40
N GLU A 172 -14.60 -22.44 1.94
CA GLU A 172 -15.84 -22.09 1.21
C GLU A 172 -15.87 -22.74 -0.19
N ASP A 173 -14.75 -22.71 -0.91
CA ASP A 173 -14.66 -23.33 -2.23
C ASP A 173 -14.79 -24.85 -2.14
N ALA A 174 -14.19 -25.49 -1.13
CA ALA A 174 -14.38 -26.91 -0.84
C ALA A 174 -15.85 -27.25 -0.53
N ARG A 175 -16.55 -26.41 0.25
CA ARG A 175 -17.99 -26.59 0.52
C ARG A 175 -18.84 -26.46 -0.72
N LYS A 176 -18.51 -25.50 -1.62
CA LYS A 176 -19.22 -25.34 -2.90
C LYS A 176 -19.03 -26.54 -3.80
N GLN A 177 -17.81 -27.08 -3.89
CA GLN A 177 -17.52 -28.28 -4.66
C GLN A 177 -18.28 -29.50 -4.13
N ALA A 178 -18.23 -29.75 -2.82
CA ALA A 178 -18.96 -30.84 -2.19
C ALA A 178 -20.49 -30.74 -2.40
N ALA A 179 -21.04 -29.51 -2.36
CA ALA A 179 -22.47 -29.29 -2.63
C ALA A 179 -22.83 -29.54 -4.09
N GLN A 180 -21.94 -29.20 -5.04
CA GLN A 180 -22.13 -29.51 -6.46
C GLN A 180 -22.09 -31.01 -6.75
N GLU A 181 -21.11 -31.72 -6.17
CA GLU A 181 -21.01 -33.19 -6.29
C GLU A 181 -22.24 -33.89 -5.75
N GLN A 182 -22.76 -33.47 -4.59
CA GLN A 182 -23.99 -34.02 -4.02
C GLN A 182 -25.23 -33.78 -4.93
N GLN A 183 -25.31 -32.60 -5.55
CA GLN A 183 -26.39 -32.30 -6.48
C GLN A 183 -26.31 -33.15 -7.78
N GLU A 184 -25.09 -33.37 -8.28
CA GLU A 184 -24.89 -34.23 -9.45
C GLU A 184 -25.22 -35.72 -9.15
N GLU A 185 -24.80 -36.20 -7.97
CA GLU A 185 -25.15 -37.55 -7.53
C GLU A 185 -26.67 -37.73 -7.37
N ALA A 186 -27.33 -36.76 -6.74
CA ALA A 186 -28.79 -36.78 -6.59
C ALA A 186 -29.51 -36.77 -7.95
N LYS A 187 -29.01 -36.00 -8.93
CA LYS A 187 -29.54 -36.02 -10.31
C LYS A 187 -29.33 -37.36 -11.00
N LYS A 188 -28.16 -37.99 -10.84
CA LYS A 188 -27.86 -39.31 -11.38
C LYS A 188 -28.75 -40.38 -10.77
N GLN A 189 -28.97 -40.36 -9.45
CA GLN A 189 -29.86 -41.28 -8.77
C GLN A 189 -31.32 -41.13 -9.23
N LYS A 190 -31.80 -39.90 -9.41
CA LYS A 190 -33.14 -39.62 -9.90
C LYS A 190 -33.33 -40.10 -11.34
N ASN A 191 -32.37 -39.82 -12.23
CA ASN A 191 -32.42 -40.35 -13.60
C ASN A 191 -32.43 -41.89 -13.68
N THR A 192 -31.67 -42.53 -12.82
CA THR A 192 -31.66 -44.00 -12.74
C THR A 192 -33.01 -44.55 -12.26
N GLN A 193 -33.60 -43.88 -11.26
CA GLN A 193 -34.91 -44.30 -10.72
C GLN A 193 -36.05 -44.09 -11.72
N ASP A 194 -36.00 -43.00 -12.48
CA ASP A 194 -36.97 -42.73 -13.56
C ASP A 194 -36.84 -43.74 -14.74
N GLN A 195 -35.60 -44.17 -15.05
CA GLN A 195 -35.32 -45.16 -16.08
C GLN A 195 -35.81 -46.58 -15.69
N TYR A 196 -35.72 -46.97 -14.42
CA TYR A 196 -36.25 -48.24 -13.92
C TYR A 196 -37.75 -48.18 -13.61
N GLY A 197 -38.32 -47.00 -13.37
CA GLY A 197 -39.76 -46.81 -13.14
C GLY A 197 -40.62 -46.90 -14.42
N THR A 198 -40.04 -46.51 -15.56
CA THR A 198 -40.71 -46.63 -16.87
C THR A 198 -40.68 -48.06 -17.42
N ALA A 199 -39.64 -48.86 -17.14
CA ALA A 199 -39.52 -50.24 -17.62
C ALA A 199 -40.52 -51.22 -16.98
N ARG A 200 -41.25 -50.86 -15.92
CA ARG A 200 -42.26 -51.68 -15.24
C ARG A 200 -43.68 -51.39 -15.69
N ARG A 201 -43.95 -50.50 -16.62
CA ARG A 201 -45.28 -50.12 -17.07
C ARG A 201 -45.70 -50.74 -18.44
N ASP A 202 -44.75 -51.35 -19.12
CA ASP A 202 -45.05 -51.93 -20.47
C ASP A 202 -45.29 -53.43 -20.45
N ASP A 203 -45.41 -54.06 -19.26
CA ASP A 203 -45.70 -55.49 -19.13
C ASP A 203 -47.05 -55.77 -18.46
N TYR A 204 -48.15 -55.06 -18.83
CA TYR A 204 -49.52 -55.45 -18.53
C TYR A 204 -50.46 -55.13 -19.69
#